data_43525dde0227fad5ff42fab0fe1de66d
#
_entry.id   43525dde0227fad5ff42fab0fe1de66d
#
_cell.length_a   1.000
_cell.length_b   1.000
_cell.length_c   1.000
_cell.angle_alpha   90.00
_cell.angle_beta   90.00
_cell.angle_gamma   90.00
#
_symmetry.space_group_name_H-M   'P 1'
#
loop_
_entity.id
_entity.type
_entity.pdbx_description
1 polymer ?
#
loop_
_entity_poly.entity_id
_entity_poly.type
_entity_poly.pdbx_seq_one_letter_code
_entity_poly.pdbx_strand_id
1 'polypeptide(L)'
;MEPVIELDEVSKTYKMDEVEVPVLKDINLKIAKKDFVSIMGPSGSGKSTLLQMIGALDRPTAGKVLIDGMDLSKLSEVEIARTRGKKIGFVFQTFNLYPTLNALGNVELPMIIMEKNKSERKKKAMELLGLVGLKERADHLPSQMSGGERQRIAIARALANDPSFILADEPTGNLDSKSGSDIMNIFVKLNKEGRTVVVVTHDKNIASHSKHIVQIKDGRIVGGKK
;
A
#
# COMPACT_ATOMS: atom_id res chain seq x y z
N MET A 1 15.11 16.20 2.47
CA MET A 1 14.01 15.63 3.29
C MET A 1 14.35 14.18 3.56
N GLU A 2 14.14 13.73 4.80
CA GLU A 2 14.35 12.33 5.13
C GLU A 2 13.35 11.45 4.36
N PRO A 3 13.80 10.36 3.72
CA PRO A 3 12.92 9.44 3.02
C PRO A 3 12.03 8.68 4.03
N VAL A 4 10.78 8.44 3.64
CA VAL A 4 9.89 7.54 4.39
C VAL A 4 10.15 6.08 4.03
N ILE A 5 10.59 5.83 2.81
CA ILE A 5 11.00 4.52 2.29
C ILE A 5 12.36 4.68 1.64
N GLU A 6 13.30 3.80 2.00
CA GLU A 6 14.61 3.71 1.36
C GLU A 6 14.97 2.24 1.12
N LEU A 7 15.29 1.91 -0.11
CA LEU A 7 15.89 0.65 -0.52
C LEU A 7 17.31 0.94 -0.92
N ASP A 8 18.26 0.22 -0.31
CA ASP A 8 19.69 0.36 -0.49
C ASP A 8 20.26 -0.98 -0.98
N GLU A 9 20.61 -1.04 -2.27
CA GLU A 9 21.16 -2.22 -2.97
C GLU A 9 20.31 -3.49 -2.82
N VAL A 10 18.96 -3.34 -2.78
CA VAL A 10 18.04 -4.44 -2.52
C VAL A 10 18.01 -5.42 -3.67
N SER A 11 18.31 -6.67 -3.38
CA SER A 11 18.17 -7.81 -4.29
C SER A 11 17.27 -8.87 -3.67
N LYS A 12 16.49 -9.57 -4.51
CA LYS A 12 15.65 -10.69 -4.12
C LYS A 12 15.78 -11.84 -5.09
N THR A 13 16.19 -12.99 -4.57
CA THR A 13 16.24 -14.27 -5.28
C THR A 13 15.35 -15.28 -4.55
N TYR A 14 14.45 -15.92 -5.27
CA TYR A 14 13.67 -17.03 -4.74
C TYR A 14 14.36 -18.35 -5.09
N LYS A 15 14.32 -19.30 -4.16
CA LYS A 15 14.75 -20.68 -4.41
C LYS A 15 13.52 -21.54 -4.67
N MET A 16 13.50 -22.18 -5.83
CA MET A 16 12.48 -23.14 -6.25
C MET A 16 13.22 -24.47 -6.46
N ASP A 17 13.21 -25.32 -5.45
CA ASP A 17 14.03 -26.53 -5.37
C ASP A 17 15.53 -26.20 -5.55
N GLU A 18 16.15 -26.67 -6.63
CA GLU A 18 17.56 -26.40 -6.97
C GLU A 18 17.76 -25.17 -7.86
N VAL A 19 16.68 -24.53 -8.31
CA VAL A 19 16.74 -23.39 -9.23
C VAL A 19 16.65 -22.07 -8.46
N GLU A 20 17.63 -21.20 -8.67
CA GLU A 20 17.60 -19.82 -8.16
C GLU A 20 17.00 -18.86 -9.20
N VAL A 21 15.95 -18.15 -8.81
CA VAL A 21 15.25 -17.18 -9.67
C VAL A 21 15.48 -15.78 -9.12
N PRO A 22 16.43 -15.00 -9.69
CA PRO A 22 16.67 -13.62 -9.30
C PRO A 22 15.55 -12.72 -9.87
N VAL A 23 14.78 -12.10 -8.97
CA VAL A 23 13.62 -11.26 -9.33
C VAL A 23 13.92 -9.78 -9.19
N LEU A 24 14.62 -9.36 -8.13
CA LEU A 24 15.09 -7.98 -7.97
C LEU A 24 16.61 -7.96 -7.95
N LYS A 25 17.20 -6.96 -8.61
CA LYS A 25 18.63 -6.84 -8.83
C LYS A 25 19.09 -5.43 -8.52
N ASP A 26 19.74 -5.23 -7.39
CA ASP A 26 20.40 -3.99 -7.02
C ASP A 26 19.45 -2.76 -7.08
N ILE A 27 18.33 -2.87 -6.40
CA ILE A 27 17.32 -1.82 -6.35
C ILE A 27 17.74 -0.73 -5.37
N ASN A 28 17.92 0.48 -5.89
CA ASN A 28 18.13 1.69 -5.14
C ASN A 28 16.93 2.63 -5.34
N LEU A 29 16.18 2.92 -4.26
CA LEU A 29 14.96 3.74 -4.33
C LEU A 29 14.80 4.54 -3.04
N LYS A 30 14.51 5.84 -3.18
CA LYS A 30 14.14 6.71 -2.05
C LYS A 30 12.83 7.40 -2.35
N ILE A 31 11.87 7.30 -1.42
CA ILE A 31 10.58 7.98 -1.50
C ILE A 31 10.48 8.93 -0.30
N ALA A 32 10.30 10.21 -0.59
CA ALA A 32 10.20 11.23 0.44
C ALA A 32 8.80 11.26 1.08
N LYS A 33 8.70 11.81 2.29
CA LYS A 33 7.41 12.08 2.92
C LYS A 33 6.59 13.04 2.05
N LYS A 34 5.28 12.80 1.98
CA LYS A 34 4.29 13.56 1.19
C LYS A 34 4.44 13.43 -0.33
N ASP A 35 5.27 12.49 -0.79
CA ASP A 35 5.31 12.18 -2.22
C ASP A 35 4.10 11.36 -2.66
N PHE A 36 3.78 11.49 -3.95
CA PHE A 36 2.92 10.57 -4.67
C PHE A 36 3.75 9.92 -5.78
N VAL A 37 4.02 8.64 -5.63
CA VAL A 37 4.91 7.87 -6.52
C VAL A 37 4.12 6.74 -7.16
N SER A 38 4.28 6.56 -8.47
CA SER A 38 3.83 5.36 -9.17
C SER A 38 5.01 4.49 -9.57
N ILE A 39 4.90 3.18 -9.29
CA ILE A 39 5.85 2.16 -9.74
C ILE A 39 5.23 1.44 -10.92
N MET A 40 5.86 1.55 -12.08
CA MET A 40 5.36 0.99 -13.35
C MET A 40 6.34 -0.01 -13.95
N GLY A 41 5.79 -0.97 -14.69
CA GLY A 41 6.57 -1.93 -15.47
C GLY A 41 5.68 -3.01 -16.10
N PRO A 42 6.19 -3.77 -17.08
CA PRO A 42 5.46 -4.86 -17.68
C PRO A 42 5.17 -6.00 -16.69
N SER A 43 4.31 -6.94 -17.05
CA SER A 43 4.12 -8.17 -16.25
C SER A 43 5.45 -8.91 -16.11
N GLY A 44 5.71 -9.49 -14.95
CA GLY A 44 6.96 -10.21 -14.65
C GLY A 44 8.19 -9.32 -14.40
N SER A 45 8.07 -7.98 -14.41
CA SER A 45 9.23 -7.09 -14.20
C SER A 45 9.74 -7.02 -12.77
N GLY A 46 9.04 -7.62 -11.79
CA GLY A 46 9.39 -7.57 -10.36
C GLY A 46 8.58 -6.58 -9.51
N LYS A 47 7.52 -5.95 -10.07
CA LYS A 47 6.69 -4.96 -9.33
C LYS A 47 6.11 -5.51 -8.03
N SER A 48 5.49 -6.69 -8.08
CA SER A 48 4.87 -7.29 -6.89
C SER A 48 5.92 -7.68 -5.85
N THR A 49 7.10 -8.13 -6.28
CA THR A 49 8.21 -8.41 -5.35
C THR A 49 8.75 -7.11 -4.75
N LEU A 50 8.88 -6.04 -5.53
CA LEU A 50 9.28 -4.73 -5.02
C LEU A 50 8.25 -4.20 -4.01
N LEU A 51 6.95 -4.36 -4.30
CA LEU A 51 5.87 -4.03 -3.37
C LEU A 51 6.00 -4.81 -2.06
N GLN A 52 6.32 -6.11 -2.12
CA GLN A 52 6.53 -6.94 -0.93
C GLN A 52 7.71 -6.45 -0.09
N MET A 53 8.80 -5.99 -0.71
CA MET A 53 9.94 -5.39 0.01
C MET A 53 9.52 -4.08 0.69
N ILE A 54 8.91 -3.13 -0.05
CA ILE A 54 8.42 -1.85 0.48
C ILE A 54 7.37 -2.07 1.57
N GLY A 55 6.52 -3.08 1.38
CA GLY A 55 5.44 -3.43 2.28
C GLY A 55 5.88 -4.22 3.53
N ALA A 56 7.16 -4.53 3.69
CA ALA A 56 7.64 -5.39 4.76
C ALA A 56 6.86 -6.73 4.86
N LEU A 57 6.48 -7.28 3.69
CA LEU A 57 5.79 -8.58 3.58
C LEU A 57 6.77 -9.72 3.35
N ASP A 58 7.95 -9.42 2.84
CA ASP A 58 9.05 -10.36 2.62
C ASP A 58 10.38 -9.66 2.88
N ARG A 59 11.45 -10.42 3.09
CA ARG A 59 12.80 -9.91 3.32
C ARG A 59 13.63 -9.95 2.04
N PRO A 60 14.50 -8.96 1.81
CA PRO A 60 15.46 -9.02 0.72
C PRO A 60 16.49 -10.16 0.96
N THR A 61 17.04 -10.69 -0.13
CA THR A 61 18.17 -11.65 -0.07
C THR A 61 19.48 -10.91 0.20
N ALA A 62 19.60 -9.67 -0.30
CA ALA A 62 20.72 -8.76 -0.03
C ALA A 62 20.24 -7.31 -0.03
N GLY A 63 21.06 -6.43 0.54
CA GLY A 63 20.71 -5.01 0.70
C GLY A 63 19.82 -4.74 1.92
N LYS A 64 19.29 -3.53 2.00
CA LYS A 64 18.51 -3.05 3.17
C LYS A 64 17.24 -2.36 2.74
N VAL A 65 16.18 -2.55 3.53
CA VAL A 65 14.93 -1.78 3.43
C VAL A 65 14.73 -0.99 4.71
N LEU A 66 14.61 0.34 4.57
CA LEU A 66 14.38 1.23 5.69
C LEU A 66 12.99 1.88 5.56
N ILE A 67 12.26 1.93 6.67
CA ILE A 67 10.98 2.63 6.79
C ILE A 67 11.09 3.66 7.92
N ASP A 68 10.87 4.94 7.62
CA ASP A 68 11.14 6.05 8.56
C ASP A 68 12.53 5.94 9.21
N GLY A 69 13.57 5.58 8.45
CA GLY A 69 14.93 5.39 8.91
C GLY A 69 15.20 4.09 9.69
N MET A 70 14.17 3.28 9.94
CA MET A 70 14.29 2.01 10.65
C MET A 70 14.66 0.87 9.69
N ASP A 71 15.82 0.28 9.87
CA ASP A 71 16.32 -0.85 9.08
C ASP A 71 15.57 -2.15 9.45
N LEU A 72 14.76 -2.66 8.52
CA LEU A 72 13.95 -3.86 8.73
C LEU A 72 14.80 -5.13 8.90
N SER A 73 16.04 -5.16 8.41
CA SER A 73 16.93 -6.33 8.55
C SER A 73 17.33 -6.60 9.99
N LYS A 74 17.27 -5.57 10.85
CA LYS A 74 17.63 -5.63 12.27
C LYS A 74 16.46 -6.00 13.18
N LEU A 75 15.26 -6.14 12.63
CA LEU A 75 14.04 -6.40 13.39
C LEU A 75 13.69 -7.91 13.39
N SER A 76 13.13 -8.36 14.50
CA SER A 76 12.45 -9.66 14.59
C SER A 76 11.16 -9.68 13.77
N GLU A 77 10.62 -10.86 13.48
CA GLU A 77 9.35 -11.00 12.75
C GLU A 77 8.17 -10.29 13.46
N VAL A 78 8.16 -10.31 14.79
CA VAL A 78 7.14 -9.61 15.59
C VAL A 78 7.27 -8.10 15.45
N GLU A 79 8.47 -7.56 15.46
CA GLU A 79 8.72 -6.13 15.28
C GLU A 79 8.39 -5.67 13.85
N ILE A 80 8.72 -6.49 12.83
CA ILE A 80 8.32 -6.23 11.44
C ILE A 80 6.80 -6.21 11.33
N ALA A 81 6.09 -7.19 11.89
CA ALA A 81 4.63 -7.23 11.87
C ALA A 81 4.00 -6.00 12.54
N ARG A 82 4.55 -5.57 13.69
CA ARG A 82 4.13 -4.33 14.38
C ARG A 82 4.42 -3.09 13.54
N THR A 83 5.62 -2.99 12.95
CA THR A 83 6.01 -1.88 12.08
C THR A 83 5.09 -1.81 10.88
N ARG A 84 4.81 -2.92 10.21
CA ARG A 84 3.86 -3.03 9.10
C ARG A 84 2.46 -2.54 9.51
N GLY A 85 1.91 -3.05 10.61
CA GLY A 85 0.57 -2.68 11.10
C GLY A 85 0.45 -1.20 11.51
N LYS A 86 1.55 -0.56 11.92
CA LYS A 86 1.57 0.84 12.36
C LYS A 86 1.94 1.82 11.26
N LYS A 87 2.87 1.45 10.37
CA LYS A 87 3.51 2.37 9.43
C LYS A 87 3.00 2.28 8.00
N ILE A 88 2.35 1.16 7.63
CA ILE A 88 1.97 0.88 6.25
C ILE A 88 0.46 0.67 6.15
N GLY A 89 -0.19 1.46 5.30
CA GLY A 89 -1.59 1.25 4.93
C GLY A 89 -1.68 0.54 3.58
N PHE A 90 -2.12 -0.72 3.57
CA PHE A 90 -2.25 -1.50 2.35
C PHE A 90 -3.60 -1.35 1.69
N VAL A 91 -3.59 -1.17 0.36
CA VAL A 91 -4.77 -1.23 -0.52
C VAL A 91 -4.48 -2.20 -1.65
N PHE A 92 -5.23 -3.29 -1.75
CA PHE A 92 -5.04 -4.35 -2.73
C PHE A 92 -6.07 -4.30 -3.85
N GLN A 93 -5.76 -4.87 -4.99
CA GLN A 93 -6.65 -5.02 -6.13
C GLN A 93 -7.94 -5.81 -5.77
N THR A 94 -7.83 -6.84 -4.93
CA THR A 94 -8.93 -7.74 -4.53
C THR A 94 -9.64 -7.30 -3.25
N PHE A 95 -9.48 -6.04 -2.82
CA PHE A 95 -10.06 -5.42 -1.62
C PHE A 95 -9.66 -6.09 -0.31
N ASN A 96 -9.59 -7.41 -0.24
CA ASN A 96 -9.24 -8.22 0.95
C ASN A 96 -10.04 -7.83 2.20
N LEU A 97 -11.35 -7.60 2.04
CA LEU A 97 -12.25 -7.35 3.16
C LEU A 97 -12.68 -8.67 3.80
N TYR A 98 -12.85 -8.64 5.12
CA TYR A 98 -13.45 -9.75 5.83
C TYR A 98 -14.95 -9.79 5.55
N PRO A 99 -15.46 -10.87 4.91
CA PRO A 99 -16.84 -10.91 4.42
C PRO A 99 -17.89 -10.97 5.54
N THR A 100 -17.49 -11.43 6.73
CA THR A 100 -18.33 -11.53 7.92
C THR A 100 -18.39 -10.25 8.76
N LEU A 101 -17.53 -9.26 8.47
CA LEU A 101 -17.53 -7.98 9.15
C LEU A 101 -18.22 -6.94 8.26
N ASN A 102 -19.04 -6.07 8.86
CA ASN A 102 -19.56 -4.89 8.18
C ASN A 102 -18.46 -3.88 7.84
N ALA A 103 -18.79 -2.78 7.15
CA ALA A 103 -17.82 -1.76 6.76
C ALA A 103 -17.07 -1.19 7.97
N LEU A 104 -17.80 -0.88 9.05
CA LEU A 104 -17.21 -0.38 10.29
C LEU A 104 -16.20 -1.37 10.87
N GLY A 105 -16.58 -2.64 11.00
CA GLY A 105 -15.72 -3.70 11.54
C GLY A 105 -14.47 -3.93 10.71
N ASN A 106 -14.57 -3.86 9.37
CA ASN A 106 -13.40 -3.94 8.49
C ASN A 106 -12.41 -2.80 8.73
N VAL A 107 -12.91 -1.57 8.95
CA VAL A 107 -12.04 -0.41 9.23
C VAL A 107 -11.48 -0.45 10.65
N GLU A 108 -12.23 -0.98 11.63
CA GLU A 108 -11.75 -1.12 13.00
C GLU A 108 -10.65 -2.20 13.17
N LEU A 109 -10.61 -3.20 12.29
CA LEU A 109 -9.78 -4.40 12.45
C LEU A 109 -8.28 -4.09 12.68
N PRO A 110 -7.60 -3.22 11.89
CA PRO A 110 -6.19 -2.88 12.17
C PRO A 110 -5.99 -2.24 13.54
N MET A 111 -6.98 -1.51 14.03
CA MET A 111 -6.93 -0.86 15.35
C MET A 111 -7.18 -1.85 16.49
N ILE A 112 -7.97 -2.90 16.24
CA ILE A 112 -8.17 -4.02 17.18
C ILE A 112 -6.84 -4.76 17.37
N ILE A 113 -6.13 -5.08 16.27
CA ILE A 113 -4.84 -5.76 16.30
C ILE A 113 -3.79 -4.92 17.05
N MET A 114 -3.89 -3.60 17.00
CA MET A 114 -3.03 -2.67 17.73
C MET A 114 -3.56 -2.33 19.14
N GLU A 115 -4.54 -3.08 19.65
CA GLU A 115 -5.10 -2.99 21.01
C GLU A 115 -5.67 -1.61 21.38
N LYS A 116 -6.11 -0.81 20.38
CA LYS A 116 -6.73 0.48 20.64
C LYS A 116 -8.07 0.35 21.36
N ASN A 117 -8.40 1.32 22.18
CA ASN A 117 -9.65 1.37 22.92
C ASN A 117 -10.88 1.32 22.00
N LYS A 118 -11.93 0.59 22.40
CA LYS A 118 -13.15 0.38 21.61
C LYS A 118 -13.83 1.69 21.20
N SER A 119 -13.93 2.65 22.12
CA SER A 119 -14.56 3.96 21.85
C SER A 119 -13.78 4.76 20.81
N GLU A 120 -12.44 4.81 20.96
CA GLU A 120 -11.54 5.54 20.06
C GLU A 120 -11.56 4.94 18.65
N ARG A 121 -11.46 3.59 18.53
CA ARG A 121 -11.45 2.95 17.22
C ARG A 121 -12.77 3.11 16.48
N LYS A 122 -13.93 3.01 17.19
CA LYS A 122 -15.24 3.24 16.58
C LYS A 122 -15.38 4.67 16.06
N LYS A 123 -14.97 5.66 16.85
CA LYS A 123 -14.96 7.07 16.44
C LYS A 123 -14.08 7.27 15.21
N LYS A 124 -12.84 6.79 15.25
CA LYS A 124 -11.89 6.90 14.13
C LYS A 124 -12.40 6.19 12.88
N ALA A 125 -12.96 4.99 13.00
CA ALA A 125 -13.50 4.24 11.87
C ALA A 125 -14.68 4.97 11.22
N MET A 126 -15.59 5.57 11.99
CA MET A 126 -16.68 6.39 11.46
C MET A 126 -16.18 7.66 10.75
N GLU A 127 -15.15 8.32 11.28
CA GLU A 127 -14.48 9.45 10.62
C GLU A 127 -13.88 9.03 9.26
N LEU A 128 -13.19 7.89 9.21
CA LEU A 128 -12.57 7.36 8.00
C LEU A 128 -13.62 6.92 6.96
N LEU A 129 -14.72 6.30 7.40
CA LEU A 129 -15.84 6.00 6.50
C LEU A 129 -16.47 7.29 5.94
N GLY A 130 -16.58 8.33 6.75
CA GLY A 130 -17.00 9.67 6.29
C GLY A 130 -16.06 10.26 5.24
N LEU A 131 -14.74 10.13 5.43
CA LEU A 131 -13.72 10.61 4.50
C LEU A 131 -13.88 10.00 3.10
N VAL A 132 -14.24 8.70 3.03
CA VAL A 132 -14.47 7.98 1.77
C VAL A 132 -15.93 7.98 1.30
N GLY A 133 -16.81 8.75 1.96
CA GLY A 133 -18.23 8.91 1.58
C GLY A 133 -19.11 7.69 1.86
N LEU A 134 -18.78 6.90 2.91
CA LEU A 134 -19.49 5.66 3.24
C LEU A 134 -20.02 5.63 4.69
N LYS A 135 -20.21 6.80 5.32
CA LYS A 135 -20.68 6.89 6.72
C LYS A 135 -22.02 6.18 6.91
N GLU A 136 -22.96 6.37 5.99
CA GLU A 136 -24.30 5.78 6.01
C GLU A 136 -24.31 4.27 5.64
N ARG A 137 -23.18 3.75 5.20
CA ARG A 137 -22.99 2.33 4.85
C ARG A 137 -22.19 1.56 5.91
N ALA A 138 -21.96 2.15 7.09
CA ALA A 138 -21.14 1.58 8.15
C ALA A 138 -21.55 0.15 8.56
N ASP A 139 -22.86 -0.13 8.58
CA ASP A 139 -23.42 -1.42 8.99
C ASP A 139 -23.59 -2.45 7.85
N HIS A 140 -23.29 -2.08 6.60
CA HIS A 140 -23.42 -2.98 5.46
C HIS A 140 -22.26 -3.97 5.37
N LEU A 141 -22.57 -5.21 4.99
CA LEU A 141 -21.60 -6.26 4.68
C LEU A 141 -20.97 -6.04 3.30
N PRO A 142 -19.74 -6.51 3.04
CA PRO A 142 -19.10 -6.43 1.73
C PRO A 142 -19.93 -7.00 0.58
N SER A 143 -20.73 -8.03 0.84
CA SER A 143 -21.66 -8.63 -0.15
C SER A 143 -22.79 -7.70 -0.61
N GLN A 144 -23.09 -6.67 0.18
CA GLN A 144 -24.13 -5.67 -0.09
C GLN A 144 -23.58 -4.40 -0.77
N MET A 145 -22.30 -4.43 -1.20
CA MET A 145 -21.57 -3.27 -1.67
C MET A 145 -21.01 -3.48 -3.08
N SER A 146 -20.99 -2.41 -3.86
CA SER A 146 -20.32 -2.36 -5.15
C SER A 146 -18.80 -2.51 -5.03
N GLY A 147 -18.10 -2.81 -6.14
CA GLY A 147 -16.65 -2.89 -6.18
C GLY A 147 -15.99 -1.58 -5.71
N GLY A 148 -16.48 -0.44 -6.18
CA GLY A 148 -15.99 0.88 -5.77
C GLY A 148 -16.22 1.18 -4.28
N GLU A 149 -17.36 0.78 -3.70
CA GLU A 149 -17.61 0.92 -2.26
C GLU A 149 -16.67 0.04 -1.46
N ARG A 150 -16.46 -1.22 -1.87
CA ARG A 150 -15.51 -2.14 -1.22
C ARG A 150 -14.09 -1.59 -1.25
N GLN A 151 -13.66 -0.99 -2.36
CA GLN A 151 -12.33 -0.37 -2.46
C GLN A 151 -12.22 0.86 -1.55
N ARG A 152 -13.27 1.68 -1.44
CA ARG A 152 -13.29 2.79 -0.49
C ARG A 152 -13.18 2.34 0.96
N ILE A 153 -13.82 1.22 1.34
CA ILE A 153 -13.61 0.62 2.67
C ILE A 153 -12.16 0.17 2.85
N ALA A 154 -11.55 -0.47 1.84
CA ALA A 154 -10.16 -0.89 1.90
C ALA A 154 -9.20 0.31 2.11
N ILE A 155 -9.48 1.45 1.47
CA ILE A 155 -8.72 2.70 1.69
C ILE A 155 -8.94 3.22 3.12
N ALA A 156 -10.18 3.27 3.61
CA ALA A 156 -10.47 3.69 4.98
C ALA A 156 -9.75 2.80 6.00
N ARG A 157 -9.77 1.47 5.80
CA ARG A 157 -9.03 0.49 6.61
C ARG A 157 -7.52 0.73 6.58
N ALA A 158 -6.96 1.04 5.40
CA ALA A 158 -5.54 1.35 5.27
C ALA A 158 -5.10 2.57 6.09
N LEU A 159 -6.02 3.53 6.32
CA LEU A 159 -5.76 4.74 7.10
C LEU A 159 -5.96 4.58 8.61
N ALA A 160 -6.47 3.44 9.08
CA ALA A 160 -6.95 3.24 10.47
C ALA A 160 -5.88 3.52 11.54
N ASN A 161 -4.63 3.19 11.29
CA ASN A 161 -3.51 3.39 12.22
C ASN A 161 -2.65 4.63 11.91
N ASP A 162 -3.13 5.58 11.11
CA ASP A 162 -2.39 6.77 10.66
C ASP A 162 -1.00 6.41 10.09
N PRO A 163 -0.93 5.60 9.04
CA PRO A 163 0.33 5.07 8.51
C PRO A 163 1.23 6.17 7.98
N SER A 164 2.54 5.90 7.95
CA SER A 164 3.55 6.80 7.36
C SER A 164 3.38 6.93 5.85
N PHE A 165 2.90 5.86 5.20
CA PHE A 165 2.55 5.86 3.77
C PHE A 165 1.46 4.84 3.45
N ILE A 166 0.78 5.07 2.33
CA ILE A 166 -0.20 4.15 1.73
C ILE A 166 0.48 3.44 0.56
N LEU A 167 0.38 2.12 0.53
CA LEU A 167 0.90 1.26 -0.53
C LEU A 167 -0.27 0.58 -1.24
N ALA A 168 -0.51 0.96 -2.48
CA ALA A 168 -1.64 0.47 -3.28
C ALA A 168 -1.15 -0.40 -4.44
N ASP A 169 -1.63 -1.64 -4.51
CA ASP A 169 -1.34 -2.58 -5.59
C ASP A 169 -2.52 -2.66 -6.54
N GLU A 170 -2.35 -2.17 -7.77
CA GLU A 170 -3.38 -2.12 -8.83
C GLU A 170 -4.76 -1.70 -8.29
N PRO A 171 -4.88 -0.55 -7.59
CA PRO A 171 -6.05 -0.23 -6.77
C PRO A 171 -7.36 -0.05 -7.53
N THR A 172 -7.31 0.00 -8.85
CA THR A 172 -8.47 0.18 -9.73
C THR A 172 -8.67 -0.98 -10.71
N GLY A 173 -7.81 -2.01 -10.66
CA GLY A 173 -7.77 -3.08 -11.65
C GLY A 173 -9.06 -3.93 -11.75
N ASN A 174 -9.89 -3.94 -10.72
CA ASN A 174 -11.17 -4.66 -10.69
C ASN A 174 -12.40 -3.73 -10.71
N LEU A 175 -12.22 -2.48 -11.16
CA LEU A 175 -13.26 -1.46 -11.14
C LEU A 175 -13.58 -0.98 -12.56
N ASP A 176 -14.79 -0.50 -12.75
CA ASP A 176 -15.15 0.27 -13.93
C ASP A 176 -14.43 1.63 -13.95
N SER A 177 -14.34 2.25 -15.13
CA SER A 177 -13.57 3.48 -15.33
C SER A 177 -14.01 4.64 -14.41
N LYS A 178 -15.33 4.77 -14.13
CA LYS A 178 -15.85 5.81 -13.25
C LYS A 178 -15.43 5.57 -11.81
N SER A 179 -15.68 4.36 -11.31
CA SER A 179 -15.25 3.97 -9.96
C SER A 179 -13.73 4.06 -9.79
N GLY A 180 -12.96 3.67 -10.82
CA GLY A 180 -11.50 3.80 -10.82
C GLY A 180 -11.04 5.26 -10.69
N SER A 181 -11.67 6.18 -11.43
CA SER A 181 -11.39 7.63 -11.33
C SER A 181 -11.70 8.16 -9.93
N ASP A 182 -12.83 7.76 -9.34
CA ASP A 182 -13.21 8.19 -7.99
C ASP A 182 -12.18 7.71 -6.95
N ILE A 183 -11.67 6.48 -7.07
CA ILE A 183 -10.60 5.95 -6.20
C ILE A 183 -9.32 6.77 -6.35
N MET A 184 -8.90 7.09 -7.57
CA MET A 184 -7.69 7.90 -7.80
C MET A 184 -7.85 9.31 -7.24
N ASN A 185 -9.04 9.92 -7.34
CA ASN A 185 -9.33 11.21 -6.73
C ASN A 185 -9.18 11.18 -5.20
N ILE A 186 -9.55 10.06 -4.54
CA ILE A 186 -9.31 9.90 -3.10
C ILE A 186 -7.80 9.89 -2.81
N PHE A 187 -6.97 9.14 -3.55
CA PHE A 187 -5.52 9.14 -3.36
C PHE A 187 -4.89 10.52 -3.59
N VAL A 188 -5.31 11.22 -4.65
CA VAL A 188 -4.86 12.60 -4.92
C VAL A 188 -5.22 13.53 -3.76
N LYS A 189 -6.44 13.44 -3.22
CA LYS A 189 -6.88 14.23 -2.06
C LYS A 189 -6.02 13.91 -0.83
N LEU A 190 -5.83 12.62 -0.52
CA LEU A 190 -4.99 12.19 0.61
C LEU A 190 -3.55 12.72 0.48
N ASN A 191 -2.98 12.71 -0.73
CA ASN A 191 -1.64 13.27 -0.94
C ASN A 191 -1.61 14.79 -0.77
N LYS A 192 -2.62 15.52 -1.25
CA LYS A 192 -2.75 16.97 -1.00
C LYS A 192 -2.87 17.30 0.49
N GLU A 193 -3.46 16.41 1.27
CA GLU A 193 -3.56 16.50 2.74
C GLU A 193 -2.24 16.08 3.45
N GLY A 194 -1.19 15.78 2.69
CA GLY A 194 0.15 15.49 3.21
C GLY A 194 0.43 14.00 3.46
N ARG A 195 -0.41 13.09 2.98
CA ARG A 195 -0.12 11.64 3.04
C ARG A 195 0.84 11.24 1.92
N THR A 196 1.77 10.34 2.22
CA THR A 196 2.61 9.71 1.20
C THR A 196 1.84 8.58 0.55
N VAL A 197 1.84 8.51 -0.78
CA VAL A 197 1.12 7.50 -1.56
C VAL A 197 2.06 6.84 -2.54
N VAL A 198 2.10 5.51 -2.52
CA VAL A 198 2.83 4.68 -3.49
C VAL A 198 1.84 3.77 -4.19
N VAL A 199 1.73 3.89 -5.50
CA VAL A 199 0.84 3.07 -6.33
C VAL A 199 1.66 2.19 -7.25
N VAL A 200 1.43 0.89 -7.22
CA VAL A 200 1.97 -0.05 -8.21
C VAL A 200 0.91 -0.26 -9.27
N THR A 201 1.24 0.02 -10.52
CA THR A 201 0.30 -0.14 -11.63
C THR A 201 1.01 -0.33 -12.97
N HIS A 202 0.31 -0.91 -13.94
CA HIS A 202 0.72 -0.94 -15.35
C HIS A 202 -0.06 0.10 -16.19
N ASP A 203 -1.08 0.75 -15.62
CA ASP A 203 -1.90 1.76 -16.30
C ASP A 203 -1.25 3.14 -16.24
N LYS A 204 -0.98 3.71 -17.43
CA LYS A 204 -0.38 5.04 -17.59
C LYS A 204 -1.30 6.16 -17.09
N ASN A 205 -2.62 5.99 -17.20
CA ASN A 205 -3.58 6.99 -16.73
C ASN A 205 -3.53 7.10 -15.21
N ILE A 206 -3.44 5.95 -14.50
CA ILE A 206 -3.27 5.92 -13.06
C ILE A 206 -1.95 6.57 -12.66
N ALA A 207 -0.87 6.20 -13.33
CA ALA A 207 0.46 6.74 -13.07
C ALA A 207 0.55 8.25 -13.32
N SER A 208 -0.26 8.82 -14.23
CA SER A 208 -0.27 10.26 -14.53
C SER A 208 -0.72 11.13 -13.35
N HIS A 209 -1.40 10.56 -12.34
CA HIS A 209 -1.78 11.27 -11.12
C HIS A 209 -0.62 11.46 -10.14
N SER A 210 0.47 10.71 -10.29
CA SER A 210 1.64 10.79 -9.41
C SER A 210 2.61 11.91 -9.81
N LYS A 211 3.37 12.40 -8.82
CA LYS A 211 4.44 13.38 -9.06
C LYS A 211 5.68 12.74 -9.67
N HIS A 212 5.95 11.50 -9.29
CA HIS A 212 7.13 10.75 -9.72
C HIS A 212 6.71 9.38 -10.23
N ILE A 213 7.29 8.95 -11.34
CA ILE A 213 7.07 7.61 -11.90
C ILE A 213 8.41 6.87 -11.88
N VAL A 214 8.45 5.74 -11.19
CA VAL A 214 9.58 4.80 -11.16
C VAL A 214 9.28 3.67 -12.14
N GLN A 215 10.16 3.45 -13.11
CA GLN A 215 10.01 2.36 -14.06
C GLN A 215 10.89 1.18 -13.67
N ILE A 216 10.27 0.00 -13.53
CA ILE A 216 10.97 -1.27 -13.29
C ILE A 216 10.88 -2.17 -14.51
N LYS A 217 12.00 -2.75 -14.90
CA LYS A 217 12.11 -3.72 -15.98
C LYS A 217 13.18 -4.77 -15.63
N ASP A 218 12.87 -6.04 -15.84
CA ASP A 218 13.78 -7.18 -15.61
C ASP A 218 14.47 -7.15 -14.24
N GLY A 219 13.71 -6.76 -13.20
CA GLY A 219 14.16 -6.66 -11.83
C GLY A 219 15.05 -5.46 -11.50
N ARG A 220 15.17 -4.46 -12.38
CA ARG A 220 15.96 -3.24 -12.18
C ARG A 220 15.12 -1.97 -12.35
N ILE A 221 15.47 -0.91 -11.64
CA ILE A 221 14.94 0.43 -11.94
C ILE A 221 15.68 0.96 -13.19
N VAL A 222 14.92 1.24 -14.25
CA VAL A 222 15.49 1.65 -15.55
C VAL A 222 15.26 3.13 -15.86
N GLY A 223 14.53 3.85 -15.02
CA GLY A 223 14.27 5.27 -15.16
C GLY A 223 13.21 5.76 -14.20
N GLY A 224 13.10 7.08 -14.11
CA GLY A 224 12.05 7.79 -13.37
C GLY A 224 11.83 9.14 -14.03
N LYS A 225 10.57 9.54 -14.23
CA LYS A 225 10.24 10.92 -14.57
C LYS A 225 9.91 11.68 -13.30
N LYS A 226 10.53 12.84 -13.14
CA LYS A 226 10.07 13.88 -12.21
C LYS A 226 8.84 14.54 -12.77
#